data_03f86122a2b9f621ba625aa566471604
#
_entry.id   03f86122a2b9f621ba625aa566471604
#
_cell.length_a   1.000
_cell.length_b   1.000
_cell.length_c   1.000
_cell.angle_alpha   90.00
_cell.angle_beta   90.00
_cell.angle_gamma   90.00
#
_symmetry.space_group_name_H-M   'P 1'
#
loop_
_entity.id
_entity.type
_entity.pdbx_description
1 polymer ?
#
loop_
_entity_poly.entity_id
_entity_poly.type
_entity_poly.pdbx_seq_one_letter_code
_entity_poly.pdbx_strand_id
1 'polypeptide(L)'
;KKRKIIKKIKKKFNFKNLFIVNTNITNKKKINFTFFGSSIGYLSQHEKVLKTITANKCRYILFSGIIFFSKEKFNKNIITKQLNLLPSKYYLYFFNKKKFLDFFIQKNYKIKFIIKNHYKKLTFKNLSFFSNKIEYVDVLFERI
;
A
#
# COMPACT_ATOMS: atom_id res chain seq x y z
N LYS A 1 -18.32 -17.06 -1.79
CA LYS A 1 -18.48 -16.16 -0.61
C LYS A 1 -18.09 -14.70 -0.95
N LYS A 2 -16.96 -14.41 -1.62
CA LYS A 2 -16.50 -13.02 -1.94
C LYS A 2 -17.54 -12.19 -2.72
N ARG A 3 -18.18 -12.74 -3.77
CA ARG A 3 -19.19 -12.01 -4.57
C ARG A 3 -20.40 -11.54 -3.76
N LYS A 4 -20.84 -12.30 -2.73
CA LYS A 4 -21.95 -11.91 -1.84
C LYS A 4 -21.60 -10.71 -0.96
N ILE A 5 -20.36 -10.66 -0.46
CA ILE A 5 -19.85 -9.53 0.35
C ILE A 5 -19.80 -8.24 -0.47
N ILE A 6 -19.26 -8.31 -1.71
CA ILE A 6 -19.19 -7.17 -2.62
C ILE A 6 -20.58 -6.61 -2.93
N LYS A 7 -21.57 -7.47 -3.20
CA LYS A 7 -22.97 -7.04 -3.42
C LYS A 7 -23.56 -6.33 -2.19
N LYS A 8 -23.31 -6.85 -0.97
CA LYS A 8 -23.76 -6.21 0.28
C LYS A 8 -23.13 -4.83 0.49
N ILE A 9 -21.83 -4.69 0.26
CA ILE A 9 -21.11 -3.41 0.39
C ILE A 9 -21.68 -2.39 -0.61
N LYS A 10 -21.84 -2.75 -1.88
CA LYS A 10 -22.42 -1.88 -2.90
C LYS A 10 -23.83 -1.41 -2.54
N LYS A 11 -24.67 -2.31 -2.03
CA LYS A 11 -26.05 -1.99 -1.62
C LYS A 11 -26.07 -1.05 -0.39
N LYS A 12 -25.21 -1.30 0.60
CA LYS A 12 -25.18 -0.52 1.84
C LYS A 12 -24.69 0.92 1.66
N PHE A 13 -23.74 1.13 0.76
CA PHE A 13 -23.08 2.42 0.60
C PHE A 13 -23.45 3.15 -0.68
N ASN A 14 -24.39 2.64 -1.48
CA ASN A 14 -24.86 3.23 -2.75
C ASN A 14 -23.74 3.67 -3.71
N PHE A 15 -22.59 2.98 -3.67
CA PHE A 15 -21.47 3.29 -4.55
C PHE A 15 -21.74 2.75 -5.96
N LYS A 16 -22.16 3.61 -6.88
CA LYS A 16 -22.37 3.23 -8.29
C LYS A 16 -21.08 2.73 -8.96
N ASN A 17 -19.92 3.21 -8.54
CA ASN A 17 -18.61 2.98 -9.18
C ASN A 17 -17.55 2.34 -8.26
N LEU A 18 -17.95 1.63 -7.19
CA LEU A 18 -17.00 0.89 -6.37
C LEU A 18 -16.62 -0.41 -7.09
N PHE A 19 -15.37 -0.49 -7.50
CA PHE A 19 -14.76 -1.72 -8.02
C PHE A 19 -13.82 -2.28 -6.95
N ILE A 20 -14.20 -3.40 -6.34
CA ILE A 20 -13.25 -4.17 -5.53
C ILE A 20 -12.48 -5.05 -6.52
N VAL A 21 -11.27 -4.62 -6.83
CA VAL A 21 -10.41 -5.32 -7.77
C VAL A 21 -9.76 -6.49 -7.02
N ASN A 22 -10.14 -7.70 -7.41
CA ASN A 22 -9.30 -8.85 -7.15
C ASN A 22 -8.09 -8.76 -8.10
N THR A 23 -6.97 -9.38 -7.81
CA THR A 23 -5.64 -9.28 -8.45
C THR A 23 -5.59 -9.34 -9.98
N ASN A 24 -6.70 -9.64 -10.65
CA ASN A 24 -6.86 -9.54 -12.10
C ASN A 24 -7.44 -8.18 -12.48
N ILE A 25 -6.60 -7.14 -12.42
CA ILE A 25 -6.91 -5.86 -13.05
C ILE A 25 -6.87 -6.08 -14.56
N THR A 26 -8.03 -6.39 -15.14
CA THR A 26 -8.14 -6.43 -16.59
C THR A 26 -8.07 -5.01 -17.13
N ASN A 27 -7.26 -4.77 -18.15
CA ASN A 27 -6.96 -3.48 -18.79
C ASN A 27 -8.17 -2.75 -19.42
N LYS A 28 -9.40 -3.21 -19.18
CA LYS A 28 -10.60 -2.78 -19.90
C LYS A 28 -11.34 -1.58 -19.28
N LYS A 29 -11.01 -1.12 -18.07
CA LYS A 29 -11.73 -0.01 -17.44
C LYS A 29 -10.75 1.03 -16.91
N LYS A 30 -10.98 2.29 -17.24
CA LYS A 30 -10.24 3.42 -16.69
C LYS A 30 -10.48 3.48 -15.19
N ILE A 31 -9.42 3.33 -14.40
CA ILE A 31 -9.46 3.44 -12.94
C ILE A 31 -9.03 4.85 -12.57
N ASN A 32 -9.93 5.63 -11.98
CA ASN A 32 -9.61 6.98 -11.55
C ASN A 32 -9.01 7.04 -10.14
N PHE A 33 -9.36 6.09 -9.30
CA PHE A 33 -8.90 6.04 -7.90
C PHE A 33 -8.61 4.62 -7.46
N THR A 34 -7.44 4.43 -6.83
CA THR A 34 -7.04 3.17 -6.21
C THR A 34 -6.71 3.40 -4.74
N PHE A 35 -7.22 2.54 -3.87
CA PHE A 35 -7.00 2.60 -2.43
C PHE A 35 -6.34 1.32 -1.92
N PHE A 36 -5.28 1.49 -1.14
CA PHE A 36 -4.59 0.43 -0.40
C PHE A 36 -4.66 0.73 1.10
N GLY A 37 -5.58 0.08 1.81
CA GLY A 37 -5.64 0.15 3.29
C GLY A 37 -4.71 -0.87 3.90
N SER A 38 -3.52 -0.49 4.33
CA SER A 38 -2.49 -1.32 4.99
C SER A 38 -2.17 -2.66 4.32
N SER A 39 -2.69 -2.90 3.11
CA SER A 39 -2.66 -4.22 2.45
C SER A 39 -1.44 -4.42 1.55
N ILE A 40 -0.87 -3.34 1.02
CA ILE A 40 0.23 -3.44 0.05
C ILE A 40 1.47 -4.12 0.64
N GLY A 41 1.73 -3.93 1.94
CA GLY A 41 2.83 -4.54 2.65
C GLY A 41 2.74 -6.06 2.79
N TYR A 42 1.57 -6.65 2.58
CA TYR A 42 1.35 -8.10 2.64
C TYR A 42 1.37 -8.78 1.28
N LEU A 43 1.52 -8.02 0.20
CA LEU A 43 1.51 -8.56 -1.15
C LEU A 43 2.94 -8.93 -1.60
N SER A 44 3.20 -10.22 -1.79
CA SER A 44 4.49 -10.69 -2.32
C SER A 44 4.78 -10.14 -3.72
N GLN A 45 3.72 -9.91 -4.53
CA GLN A 45 3.82 -9.34 -5.87
C GLN A 45 3.52 -7.84 -5.91
N HIS A 46 3.79 -7.10 -4.81
CA HIS A 46 3.49 -5.66 -4.73
C HIS A 46 4.08 -4.86 -5.90
N GLU A 47 5.27 -5.17 -6.36
CA GLU A 47 5.87 -4.48 -7.52
C GLU A 47 5.06 -4.64 -8.79
N LYS A 48 4.54 -5.85 -9.06
CA LYS A 48 3.67 -6.11 -10.21
C LYS A 48 2.38 -5.31 -10.10
N VAL A 49 1.78 -5.27 -8.90
CA VAL A 49 0.56 -4.49 -8.64
C VAL A 49 0.82 -3.00 -8.87
N LEU A 50 1.92 -2.44 -8.32
CA LEU A 50 2.28 -1.03 -8.50
C LEU A 50 2.54 -0.69 -9.98
N LYS A 51 3.26 -1.54 -10.70
CA LYS A 51 3.48 -1.38 -12.16
C LYS A 51 2.15 -1.39 -12.93
N THR A 52 1.23 -2.29 -12.58
CA THR A 52 -0.07 -2.39 -13.26
C THR A 52 -0.94 -1.16 -13.04
N ILE A 53 -1.06 -0.65 -11.82
CA ILE A 53 -1.89 0.54 -11.54
C ILE A 53 -1.33 1.81 -12.18
N THR A 54 0.00 1.95 -12.23
CA THR A 54 0.65 3.09 -12.89
C THR A 54 0.55 2.99 -14.41
N ALA A 55 0.67 1.80 -15.00
CA ALA A 55 0.45 1.57 -16.43
C ALA A 55 -0.99 1.87 -16.85
N ASN A 56 -1.98 1.58 -15.99
CA ASN A 56 -3.39 1.93 -16.21
C ASN A 56 -3.69 3.43 -16.03
N LYS A 57 -2.66 4.24 -15.79
CA LYS A 57 -2.79 5.69 -15.69
C LYS A 57 -3.84 6.12 -14.66
N CYS A 58 -3.94 5.40 -13.53
CA CYS A 58 -4.83 5.73 -12.43
C CYS A 58 -4.58 7.18 -11.95
N ARG A 59 -5.65 8.00 -11.87
CA ARG A 59 -5.46 9.42 -11.56
C ARG A 59 -5.03 9.64 -10.11
N TYR A 60 -5.63 8.93 -9.17
CA TYR A 60 -5.32 9.04 -7.74
C TYR A 60 -5.01 7.68 -7.16
N ILE A 61 -3.92 7.60 -6.38
CA ILE A 61 -3.52 6.40 -5.67
C ILE A 61 -3.29 6.76 -4.20
N LEU A 62 -4.13 6.22 -3.31
CA LEU A 62 -4.03 6.43 -1.86
C LEU A 62 -3.53 5.16 -1.19
N PHE A 63 -2.45 5.29 -0.46
CA PHE A 63 -1.97 4.30 0.49
C PHE A 63 -2.27 4.78 1.90
N SER A 64 -3.00 4.00 2.68
CA SER A 64 -3.25 4.28 4.10
C SER A 64 -2.57 3.24 4.95
N GLY A 65 -1.82 3.68 5.95
CA GLY A 65 -1.07 2.80 6.84
C GLY A 65 0.08 2.03 6.17
N ILE A 66 0.71 2.62 5.15
CA ILE A 66 1.93 2.04 4.58
C ILE A 66 3.10 2.21 5.55
N ILE A 67 3.94 1.19 5.61
CA ILE A 67 5.10 1.19 6.51
C ILE A 67 6.33 1.55 5.71
N PHE A 68 6.90 2.70 6.02
CA PHE A 68 8.19 3.12 5.49
C PHE A 68 9.30 2.95 6.51
N PHE A 69 10.50 2.71 6.01
CA PHE A 69 11.71 2.93 6.75
C PHE A 69 12.65 3.86 5.97
N SER A 70 13.38 4.67 6.72
CA SER A 70 14.32 5.65 6.18
C SER A 70 15.70 5.39 6.78
N LYS A 71 16.58 4.78 6.01
CA LYS A 71 18.00 4.63 6.35
C LYS A 71 18.82 4.81 5.09
N GLU A 72 19.69 5.81 5.07
CA GLU A 72 20.47 6.23 3.90
C GLU A 72 21.30 5.12 3.27
N LYS A 73 21.87 4.25 4.10
CA LYS A 73 22.71 3.12 3.63
C LYS A 73 21.93 1.90 3.13
N PHE A 74 20.60 1.86 3.29
CA PHE A 74 19.78 0.72 2.90
C PHE A 74 18.94 1.04 1.65
N ASN A 75 19.30 0.44 0.54
CA ASN A 75 18.56 0.63 -0.72
C ASN A 75 17.60 -0.54 -1.06
N LYS A 76 17.16 -1.31 -0.06
CA LYS A 76 16.26 -2.46 -0.26
C LYS A 76 15.08 -2.37 0.70
N ASN A 77 13.94 -2.98 0.33
CA ASN A 77 12.83 -3.20 1.26
C ASN A 77 13.25 -4.21 2.33
N ILE A 78 12.74 -4.03 3.55
CA ILE A 78 12.90 -5.01 4.63
C ILE A 78 11.70 -5.94 4.60
N ILE A 79 11.93 -7.24 4.75
CA ILE A 79 10.88 -8.25 4.83
C ILE A 79 10.91 -8.83 6.24
N THR A 80 9.78 -8.75 6.94
CA THR A 80 9.61 -9.38 8.25
C THR A 80 8.60 -10.51 8.19
N LYS A 81 8.82 -11.53 9.01
CA LYS A 81 7.86 -12.60 9.21
C LYS A 81 7.05 -12.29 10.46
N GLN A 82 5.75 -12.11 10.30
CA GLN A 82 4.83 -11.87 11.41
C GLN A 82 4.18 -13.18 11.86
N LEU A 83 4.06 -13.34 13.18
CA LEU A 83 3.40 -14.45 13.86
C LEU A 83 2.26 -13.91 14.72
N ASN A 84 1.31 -13.20 14.09
CA ASN A 84 0.25 -12.51 14.84
C ASN A 84 -0.83 -13.47 15.36
N LEU A 85 -1.13 -14.51 14.59
CA LEU A 85 -2.14 -15.50 14.91
C LEU A 85 -1.59 -16.87 14.49
N LEU A 86 -1.16 -17.67 15.45
CA LEU A 86 -0.75 -19.04 15.18
C LEU A 86 -1.95 -19.86 14.64
N PRO A 87 -1.74 -20.71 13.63
CA PRO A 87 -0.46 -21.06 12.97
C PRO A 87 -0.09 -20.19 11.78
N SER A 88 -0.83 -19.10 11.51
CA SER A 88 -0.66 -18.31 10.30
C SER A 88 0.63 -17.46 10.33
N LYS A 89 1.42 -17.59 9.28
CA LYS A 89 2.67 -16.85 9.08
C LYS A 89 2.48 -15.90 7.91
N TYR A 90 2.71 -14.60 8.14
CA TYR A 90 2.60 -13.58 7.11
C TYR A 90 3.95 -12.90 6.90
N TYR A 91 4.25 -12.55 5.66
CA TYR A 91 5.36 -11.67 5.35
C TYR A 91 4.85 -10.24 5.25
N LEU A 92 5.56 -9.32 5.88
CA LEU A 92 5.27 -7.90 5.85
C LEU A 92 6.47 -7.15 5.29
N TYR A 93 6.23 -6.35 4.27
CA TYR A 93 7.23 -5.49 3.66
C TYR A 93 7.22 -4.12 4.32
N PHE A 94 8.39 -3.69 4.80
CA PHE A 94 8.69 -2.31 5.11
C PHE A 94 9.34 -1.70 3.87
N PHE A 95 8.72 -0.73 3.29
CA PHE A 95 9.21 -0.13 2.05
C PHE A 95 10.30 0.90 2.33
N ASN A 96 11.38 0.89 1.56
CA ASN A 96 12.31 2.00 1.55
C ASN A 96 11.57 3.25 1.05
N LYS A 97 11.48 4.27 1.91
CA LYS A 97 10.67 5.48 1.66
C LYS A 97 11.09 6.17 0.37
N LYS A 98 12.40 6.46 0.22
CA LYS A 98 12.92 7.14 -0.97
C LYS A 98 12.58 6.35 -2.23
N LYS A 99 12.94 5.08 -2.27
CA LYS A 99 12.72 4.22 -3.45
C LYS A 99 11.25 4.11 -3.82
N PHE A 100 10.36 4.02 -2.84
CA PHE A 100 8.92 3.93 -3.07
C PHE A 100 8.36 5.23 -3.66
N LEU A 101 8.74 6.38 -3.11
CA LEU A 101 8.30 7.68 -3.61
C LEU A 101 8.87 7.97 -5.00
N ASP A 102 10.17 7.72 -5.22
CA ASP A 102 10.83 7.90 -6.51
C ASP A 102 10.18 7.06 -7.63
N PHE A 103 9.72 5.84 -7.30
CA PHE A 103 8.99 5.00 -8.27
C PHE A 103 7.77 5.73 -8.83
N PHE A 104 6.97 6.39 -7.99
CA PHE A 104 5.78 7.10 -8.45
C PHE A 104 6.13 8.40 -9.19
N ILE A 105 7.14 9.13 -8.71
CA ILE A 105 7.62 10.35 -9.38
C ILE A 105 8.08 10.02 -10.81
N GLN A 106 8.86 8.95 -11.00
CA GLN A 106 9.30 8.48 -12.31
C GLN A 106 8.17 8.01 -13.24
N LYS A 107 6.96 7.77 -12.68
CA LYS A 107 5.75 7.41 -13.42
C LYS A 107 4.78 8.58 -13.62
N ASN A 108 5.27 9.81 -13.49
CA ASN A 108 4.51 11.06 -13.63
C ASN A 108 3.40 11.21 -12.59
N TYR A 109 3.71 10.89 -11.32
CA TYR A 109 2.85 11.18 -10.19
C TYR A 109 3.51 12.21 -9.29
N LYS A 110 2.72 13.15 -8.78
CA LYS A 110 3.12 14.05 -7.71
C LYS A 110 2.53 13.60 -6.38
N ILE A 111 3.22 13.89 -5.32
CA ILE A 111 2.74 13.65 -3.97
C ILE A 111 1.80 14.80 -3.58
N LYS A 112 0.54 14.50 -3.28
CA LYS A 112 -0.44 15.50 -2.81
C LYS A 112 -0.30 15.73 -1.31
N PHE A 113 -0.15 14.65 -0.55
CA PHE A 113 0.16 14.73 0.88
C PHE A 113 0.88 13.45 1.36
N ILE A 114 1.62 13.61 2.44
CA ILE A 114 2.11 12.53 3.29
C ILE A 114 1.76 12.90 4.72
N ILE A 115 0.96 12.06 5.38
CA ILE A 115 0.56 12.26 6.78
C ILE A 115 1.12 11.12 7.60
N LYS A 116 1.86 11.45 8.66
CA LYS A 116 2.31 10.45 9.62
C LYS A 116 1.14 10.03 10.49
N ASN A 117 0.84 8.76 10.49
CA ASN A 117 -0.13 8.20 11.42
C ASN A 117 0.52 8.05 12.79
N HIS A 118 -0.05 8.70 13.79
CA HIS A 118 0.37 8.59 15.19
C HIS A 118 -0.16 7.30 15.84
N TYR A 119 -0.15 6.18 15.11
CA TYR A 119 -0.35 4.89 15.76
C TYR A 119 0.71 4.74 16.83
N LYS A 120 0.28 4.32 18.04
CA LYS A 120 1.16 4.01 19.17
C LYS A 120 2.43 3.36 18.65
N LYS A 121 3.59 3.82 19.11
CA LYS A 121 4.91 3.27 18.78
C LYS A 121 4.83 1.75 18.83
N LEU A 122 4.74 1.11 17.67
CA LEU A 122 4.85 -0.34 17.59
C LEU A 122 6.30 -0.67 17.90
N THR A 123 6.53 -1.14 19.10
CA THR A 123 7.85 -1.62 19.53
C THR A 123 8.07 -2.97 18.86
N PHE A 124 8.75 -2.99 17.76
CA PHE A 124 9.25 -4.21 17.17
C PHE A 124 10.45 -4.68 17.99
N LYS A 125 10.22 -5.52 19.00
CA LYS A 125 11.28 -6.01 19.92
C LYS A 125 12.51 -6.51 19.18
N ASN A 126 12.33 -7.20 18.06
CA ASN A 126 13.40 -7.75 17.23
C ASN A 126 13.93 -6.79 16.15
N LEU A 127 13.41 -5.57 16.07
CA LEU A 127 13.80 -4.52 15.14
C LEU A 127 14.15 -3.22 15.84
N SER A 128 14.58 -3.29 17.12
CA SER A 128 14.94 -2.13 17.93
C SER A 128 15.94 -1.21 17.23
N PHE A 129 16.88 -1.79 16.50
CA PHE A 129 17.84 -1.05 15.67
C PHE A 129 17.21 -0.18 14.58
N PHE A 130 15.99 -0.51 14.14
CA PHE A 130 15.26 0.22 13.11
C PHE A 130 14.07 1.02 13.65
N SER A 131 13.69 0.85 14.93
CA SER A 131 12.45 1.39 15.50
C SER A 131 12.28 2.89 15.31
N ASN A 132 13.38 3.67 15.42
CA ASN A 132 13.36 5.12 15.26
C ASN A 132 13.25 5.59 13.80
N LYS A 133 13.29 4.67 12.84
CA LYS A 133 13.32 4.95 11.40
C LYS A 133 12.13 4.35 10.64
N ILE A 134 11.19 3.78 11.40
CA ILE A 134 9.96 3.22 10.86
C ILE A 134 8.83 4.22 11.04
N GLU A 135 8.13 4.52 9.96
CA GLU A 135 7.01 5.44 9.92
C GLU A 135 5.78 4.74 9.33
N TYR A 136 4.64 4.89 10.01
CA TYR A 136 3.34 4.60 9.40
C TYR A 136 2.82 5.89 8.78
N VAL A 137 2.50 5.84 7.50
CA VAL A 137 2.04 7.03 6.80
C VAL A 137 0.85 6.73 5.91
N ASP A 138 0.05 7.75 5.68
CA ASP A 138 -0.87 7.84 4.57
C ASP A 138 -0.25 8.71 3.49
N VAL A 139 -0.26 8.23 2.26
CA VAL A 139 0.28 8.99 1.13
C VAL A 139 -0.69 8.96 -0.05
N LEU A 140 -1.00 10.14 -0.58
CA LEU A 140 -1.80 10.31 -1.79
C LEU A 140 -0.92 10.78 -2.94
N PHE A 141 -0.98 10.04 -4.00
CA PHE A 141 -0.40 10.40 -5.29
C PHE A 141 -1.49 10.86 -6.24
N GLU A 142 -1.18 11.91 -7.01
CA GLU A 142 -1.99 12.37 -8.14
C GLU A 142 -1.14 12.32 -9.40
N ARG A 143 -1.69 11.76 -10.46
CA ARG A 143 -1.03 11.73 -11.76
C ARG A 143 -1.01 13.14 -12.38
N ILE A 144 0.15 13.54 -12.89
CA ILE A 144 0.36 14.78 -13.65
C ILE A 144 -0.03 14.54 -15.11
#